data_cd4dbd9745c3c05c2f449b2c48f3f27f
#
_entry.id   cd4dbd9745c3c05c2f449b2c48f3f27f
#
_cell.length_a   1.000
_cell.length_b   1.000
_cell.length_c   1.000
_cell.angle_alpha   90.00
_cell.angle_beta   90.00
_cell.angle_gamma   90.00
#
_symmetry.space_group_name_H-M   'P 1'
#
loop_
_entity.id
_entity.type
_entity.pdbx_description
1 polymer ?
#
loop_
_entity_poly.entity_id
_entity_poly.type
_entity_poly.pdbx_seq_one_letter_code
_entity_poly.pdbx_strand_id
1 'polypeptide(L)'
;VYTPNRRVWEHDADFKDYLRATRAQAIDMETATLFSVGFANRMQVGALLLVSDEPMTPAGVKTEASDKLVTTNFVDLHVNIGIGSLVELQSEGRSVKHLKWR
;
A
#
# COMPACT_ATOMS: atom_id res chain seq x y z
N VAL A 1 -5.29 4.24 2.34
CA VAL A 1 -5.17 2.78 2.20
C VAL A 1 -6.11 2.11 3.18
N TYR A 2 -6.75 1.07 2.76
CA TYR A 2 -7.60 0.22 3.59
C TYR A 2 -7.03 -1.20 3.61
N THR A 3 -6.85 -1.77 4.79
CA THR A 3 -6.36 -3.15 4.96
C THR A 3 -7.51 -4.03 5.46
N PRO A 4 -8.17 -4.82 4.59
CA PRO A 4 -9.24 -5.71 4.99
C PRO A 4 -8.70 -6.92 5.77
N ASN A 5 -9.56 -7.52 6.55
CA ASN A 5 -9.26 -8.73 7.32
C ASN A 5 -9.72 -10.02 6.62
N ARG A 6 -10.17 -9.94 5.37
CA ARG A 6 -10.61 -11.07 4.57
C ARG A 6 -9.99 -11.03 3.17
N ARG A 7 -9.69 -12.20 2.66
CA ARG A 7 -8.89 -12.38 1.45
C ARG A 7 -9.70 -12.25 0.15
N VAL A 8 -10.96 -12.67 0.16
CA VAL A 8 -11.83 -12.67 -1.03
C VAL A 8 -12.97 -11.70 -0.78
N TRP A 9 -12.84 -10.48 -1.24
CA TRP A 9 -13.81 -9.41 -1.05
C TRP A 9 -14.29 -8.80 -2.39
N GLU A 10 -13.62 -9.11 -3.48
CA GLU A 10 -13.82 -8.52 -4.80
C GLU A 10 -15.22 -8.80 -5.36
N HIS A 11 -15.86 -9.86 -4.88
CA HIS A 11 -17.21 -10.26 -5.26
C HIS A 11 -18.29 -9.82 -4.25
N ASP A 12 -17.91 -9.14 -3.17
CA ASP A 12 -18.82 -8.64 -2.14
C ASP A 12 -19.25 -7.19 -2.48
N ALA A 13 -20.46 -7.05 -2.97
CA ALA A 13 -21.01 -5.76 -3.37
C ALA A 13 -21.14 -4.77 -2.20
N ASP A 14 -21.63 -5.24 -1.05
CA ASP A 14 -21.81 -4.41 0.14
C ASP A 14 -20.46 -3.90 0.67
N PHE A 15 -19.46 -4.73 0.62
CA PHE A 15 -18.10 -4.32 1.01
C PHE A 15 -17.51 -3.32 0.02
N LYS A 16 -17.74 -3.47 -1.28
CA LYS A 16 -17.34 -2.48 -2.27
C LYS A 16 -18.02 -1.13 -2.04
N ASP A 17 -19.28 -1.11 -1.69
CA ASP A 17 -20.01 0.12 -1.37
C ASP A 17 -19.48 0.76 -0.08
N TYR A 18 -19.16 -0.03 0.93
CA TYR A 18 -18.45 0.45 2.11
C TYR A 18 -17.10 1.10 1.76
N LEU A 19 -16.29 0.49 0.90
CA LEU A 19 -15.01 1.05 0.45
C LEU A 19 -15.19 2.38 -0.29
N ARG A 20 -16.22 2.50 -1.12
CA ARG A 20 -16.56 3.77 -1.79
C ARG A 20 -16.95 4.84 -0.77
N ALA A 21 -17.76 4.49 0.21
CA ALA A 21 -18.19 5.41 1.27
C ALA A 21 -17.01 5.89 2.13
N THR A 22 -16.02 5.04 2.41
CA THR A 22 -14.80 5.41 3.14
C THR A 22 -13.79 6.18 2.31
N ARG A 23 -14.02 6.32 1.00
CA ARG A 23 -13.10 6.96 0.05
C ARG A 23 -11.71 6.33 0.04
N ALA A 24 -11.63 5.02 0.25
CA ALA A 24 -10.38 4.28 0.16
C ALA A 24 -9.83 4.37 -1.27
N GLN A 25 -8.59 4.84 -1.41
CA GLN A 25 -7.92 5.00 -2.71
C GLN A 25 -7.07 3.78 -3.07
N ALA A 26 -6.66 3.00 -2.09
CA ALA A 26 -5.88 1.78 -2.26
C ALA A 26 -6.25 0.77 -1.19
N ILE A 27 -6.06 -0.50 -1.51
CA ILE A 27 -6.28 -1.64 -0.61
C ILE A 27 -5.03 -2.51 -0.65
N ASP A 28 -4.61 -2.95 0.52
CA ASP A 28 -3.56 -3.95 0.70
C ASP A 28 -3.94 -4.92 1.83
N MET A 29 -3.11 -5.91 2.08
CA MET A 29 -3.36 -6.89 3.15
C MET A 29 -2.40 -6.77 4.34
N GLU A 30 -1.41 -5.89 4.28
CA GLU A 30 -0.28 -5.86 5.21
C GLU A 30 -0.06 -4.53 5.92
N THR A 31 -0.43 -3.42 5.31
CA THR A 31 -0.06 -2.07 5.77
C THR A 31 -0.52 -1.78 7.20
N ALA A 32 -1.77 -2.13 7.54
CA ALA A 32 -2.28 -1.88 8.90
C ALA A 32 -1.46 -2.63 9.96
N THR A 33 -1.07 -3.88 9.69
CA THR A 33 -0.22 -4.67 10.60
C THR A 33 1.16 -4.03 10.75
N LEU A 34 1.80 -3.66 9.65
CA LEU A 34 3.11 -3.02 9.67
C LEU A 34 3.11 -1.71 10.47
N PHE A 35 2.11 -0.86 10.26
CA PHE A 35 1.98 0.40 11.01
C PHE A 35 1.69 0.17 12.48
N SER A 36 0.83 -0.79 12.83
CA SER A 36 0.49 -1.11 14.22
C SER A 36 1.71 -1.66 14.98
N VAL A 37 2.45 -2.60 14.37
CA VAL A 37 3.66 -3.16 14.97
C VAL A 37 4.76 -2.11 15.07
N GLY A 38 4.95 -1.30 14.03
CA GLY A 38 5.91 -0.21 14.05
C GLY A 38 5.63 0.80 15.16
N PHE A 39 4.36 1.20 15.31
CA PHE A 39 3.94 2.08 16.40
C PHE A 39 4.21 1.49 17.78
N ALA A 40 3.83 0.22 18.00
CA ALA A 40 4.06 -0.47 19.27
C ALA A 40 5.55 -0.58 19.64
N ASN A 41 6.42 -0.71 18.64
CA ASN A 41 7.86 -0.80 18.81
C ASN A 41 8.60 0.55 18.69
N ARG A 42 7.87 1.66 18.60
CA ARG A 42 8.42 3.01 18.42
C ARG A 42 9.32 3.14 17.17
N MET A 43 9.05 2.37 16.15
CA MET A 43 9.72 2.42 14.85
C MET A 43 9.02 3.40 13.92
N GLN A 44 9.79 4.06 13.07
CA GLN A 44 9.25 4.83 11.97
C GLN A 44 8.87 3.88 10.84
N VAL A 45 7.65 3.99 10.35
CA VAL A 45 7.13 3.15 9.26
C VAL A 45 6.57 4.04 8.17
N GLY A 46 6.89 3.70 6.93
CA GLY A 46 6.30 4.26 5.73
C GLY A 46 5.89 3.13 4.79
N ALA A 47 5.05 3.44 3.82
CA ALA A 47 4.66 2.49 2.79
C ALA A 47 4.74 3.15 1.41
N LEU A 48 5.34 2.41 0.48
CA LEU A 48 5.33 2.70 -0.94
C LEU A 48 4.61 1.54 -1.62
N LEU A 49 3.45 1.80 -2.22
CA LEU A 49 2.59 0.76 -2.76
C LEU A 49 2.63 0.78 -4.29
N LEU A 50 2.76 -0.40 -4.89
CA LEU A 50 2.66 -0.61 -6.33
C LEU A 50 1.29 -1.18 -6.64
N VAL A 51 0.52 -0.48 -7.48
CA VAL A 51 -0.80 -0.94 -7.90
C VAL A 51 -0.64 -2.08 -8.92
N SER A 52 -1.19 -3.25 -8.61
CA SER A 52 -1.16 -4.44 -9.47
C SER A 52 -2.47 -4.66 -10.22
N ASP A 53 -3.57 -4.16 -9.69
CA ASP A 53 -4.93 -4.41 -10.19
C ASP A 53 -5.91 -3.34 -9.71
N GLU A 54 -7.07 -3.30 -10.33
CA GLU A 54 -8.14 -2.34 -10.04
C GLU A 54 -9.47 -3.07 -9.74
N PRO A 55 -9.59 -3.77 -8.62
CA PRO A 55 -10.71 -4.67 -8.34
C PRO A 55 -12.08 -3.98 -8.22
N MET A 56 -12.09 -2.65 -8.17
CA MET A 56 -13.32 -1.86 -8.17
C MET A 56 -13.91 -1.65 -9.57
N THR A 57 -13.15 -1.99 -10.62
CA THR A 57 -13.64 -1.97 -12.02
C THR A 57 -14.12 -3.35 -12.45
N PRO A 58 -15.05 -3.45 -13.40
CA PRO A 58 -15.61 -4.75 -13.83
C PRO A 58 -14.60 -5.76 -14.38
N ALA A 59 -13.49 -5.27 -14.95
CA ALA A 59 -12.44 -6.10 -15.56
C ALA A 59 -11.11 -6.05 -14.78
N GLY A 60 -11.09 -5.44 -13.62
CA GLY A 60 -9.85 -5.09 -12.91
C GLY A 60 -9.41 -6.07 -11.83
N VAL A 61 -10.08 -7.21 -11.66
CA VAL A 61 -9.69 -8.24 -10.70
C VAL A 61 -8.35 -8.85 -11.12
N LYS A 62 -7.46 -9.03 -10.15
CA LYS A 62 -6.13 -9.57 -10.34
C LYS A 62 -6.16 -10.92 -11.08
N THR A 63 -5.39 -11.00 -12.15
CA THR A 63 -5.15 -12.22 -12.92
C THR A 63 -3.67 -12.57 -12.91
N GLU A 64 -3.34 -13.82 -13.22
CA GLU A 64 -1.94 -14.23 -13.36
C GLU A 64 -1.21 -13.41 -14.42
N ALA A 65 -1.89 -13.05 -15.51
CA ALA A 65 -1.30 -12.22 -16.57
C ALA A 65 -1.01 -10.80 -16.11
N SER A 66 -1.92 -10.16 -15.36
CA SER A 66 -1.70 -8.82 -14.82
C SER A 66 -0.60 -8.79 -13.76
N ASP A 67 -0.55 -9.79 -12.89
CA ASP A 67 0.49 -9.93 -11.88
C ASP A 67 1.88 -10.09 -12.51
N LYS A 68 2.00 -10.94 -13.52
CA LYS A 68 3.23 -11.13 -14.27
C LYS A 68 3.69 -9.87 -15.00
N LEU A 69 2.75 -9.13 -15.59
CA LEU A 69 3.04 -7.86 -16.28
C LEU A 69 3.63 -6.84 -15.31
N VAL A 70 3.00 -6.65 -14.15
CA VAL A 70 3.46 -5.71 -13.13
C VAL A 70 4.81 -6.13 -12.56
N THR A 71 4.97 -7.41 -12.24
CA THR A 71 6.22 -7.95 -11.69
C THR A 71 7.38 -7.75 -12.66
N THR A 72 7.18 -8.04 -13.94
CA THR A 72 8.25 -7.93 -14.96
C THR A 72 8.65 -6.48 -15.23
N ASN A 73 7.70 -5.54 -15.22
CA ASN A 73 7.96 -4.20 -15.70
C ASN A 73 8.24 -3.17 -14.59
N PHE A 74 7.74 -3.39 -13.38
CA PHE A 74 7.70 -2.33 -12.37
C PHE A 74 8.32 -2.68 -11.01
N VAL A 75 8.45 -3.95 -10.64
CA VAL A 75 8.91 -4.34 -9.30
C VAL A 75 10.32 -3.87 -9.02
N ASP A 76 11.25 -4.02 -9.96
CA ASP A 76 12.64 -3.59 -9.77
C ASP A 76 12.74 -2.08 -9.56
N LEU A 77 12.00 -1.30 -10.35
CA LEU A 77 11.93 0.15 -10.19
C LEU A 77 11.33 0.53 -8.83
N HIS A 78 10.25 -0.13 -8.44
CA HIS A 78 9.57 0.10 -7.17
C HIS A 78 10.48 -0.16 -5.96
N VAL A 79 11.20 -1.29 -5.97
CA VAL A 79 12.17 -1.64 -4.93
C VAL A 79 13.31 -0.62 -4.87
N ASN A 80 13.85 -0.20 -6.02
CA ASN A 80 14.92 0.79 -6.09
C ASN A 80 14.48 2.16 -5.56
N ILE A 81 13.25 2.60 -5.82
CA ILE A 81 12.69 3.83 -5.24
C ILE A 81 12.59 3.70 -3.71
N GLY A 82 12.12 2.56 -3.20
CA GLY A 82 12.03 2.30 -1.77
C GLY A 82 13.40 2.35 -1.07
N ILE A 83 14.39 1.66 -1.63
CA ILE A 83 15.76 1.66 -1.11
C ILE A 83 16.36 3.07 -1.16
N GLY A 84 16.23 3.77 -2.28
CA GLY A 84 16.72 5.14 -2.45
C GLY A 84 16.13 6.08 -1.41
N SER A 85 14.82 5.98 -1.15
CA SER A 85 14.12 6.78 -0.13
C SER A 85 14.67 6.54 1.27
N LEU A 86 14.98 5.28 1.64
CA LEU A 86 15.58 4.96 2.94
C LEU A 86 17.00 5.51 3.07
N VAL A 87 17.81 5.41 2.01
CA VAL A 87 19.18 5.96 1.99
C VAL A 87 19.16 7.48 2.14
N GLU A 88 18.26 8.15 1.45
CA GLU A 88 18.11 9.61 1.53
C GLU A 88 17.67 10.05 2.93
N LEU A 89 16.65 9.40 3.51
CA LEU A 89 16.20 9.66 4.87
C LEU A 89 17.33 9.47 5.90
N GLN A 90 18.15 8.44 5.73
CA GLN A 90 19.30 8.20 6.60
C GLN A 90 20.36 9.30 6.45
N SER A 91 20.66 9.72 5.23
CA SER A 91 21.69 10.73 4.96
C SER A 91 21.29 12.13 5.43
N GLU A 92 20.03 12.49 5.27
CA GLU A 92 19.51 13.81 5.67
C GLU A 92 19.22 13.94 7.17
N GLY A 93 19.16 12.84 7.91
CA GLY A 93 18.82 12.82 9.33
C GLY A 93 17.43 13.37 9.67
N ARG A 94 16.60 13.59 8.66
CA ARG A 94 15.24 14.13 8.82
C ARG A 94 14.30 13.02 9.25
N SER A 95 13.58 13.24 10.33
CA SER A 95 12.52 12.36 10.78
C SER A 95 11.17 13.06 10.66
N VAL A 96 10.11 12.27 10.45
CA VAL A 96 8.71 12.74 10.39
C VAL A 96 8.31 13.51 11.67
N LYS A 97 9.03 13.35 12.76
CA LYS A 97 8.83 14.09 14.02
C LYS A 97 8.96 15.60 13.89
N HIS A 98 9.58 16.08 12.81
CA HIS A 98 9.72 17.51 12.54
C HIS A 98 8.58 18.11 11.70
N LEU A 99 7.64 17.29 11.23
CA LEU A 99 6.42 17.80 10.59
C LEU A 99 5.54 18.45 11.65
N LYS A 100 5.59 19.77 11.71
CA LYS A 100 4.64 20.55 12.51
C LYS A 100 3.30 20.54 11.76
N TRP A 101 2.36 19.79 12.25
CA TRP A 101 0.96 19.92 11.82
C TRP A 101 0.44 21.26 12.34
N ARG A 102 0.16 22.15 11.42
CA ARG A 102 -0.55 23.42 11.73
C ARG A 102 -2.05 23.22 11.53
#